data_82bfc3281368ce3a4e5742d02dd89d9e
#
_entry.id   82bfc3281368ce3a4e5742d02dd89d9e
#
_cell.length_a   1.000
_cell.length_b   1.000
_cell.length_c   1.000
_cell.angle_alpha   90.00
_cell.angle_beta   90.00
_cell.angle_gamma   90.00
#
_symmetry.space_group_name_H-M   'P 1'
#
loop_
_entity.id
_entity.type
_entity.pdbx_description
1 polymer ?
#
loop_
_entity_poly.entity_id
_entity_poly.type
_entity_poly.pdbx_seq_one_letter_code
_entity_poly.pdbx_strand_id
1 'polypeptide(L)'
;KLESRRGFIQKTAALTVGMAASAGATGGQLPGDPGGEQMVDVLDKSEAIKSQFSLKYPIFQAAPGGEALAIAVANSGAMGAVSLSWSTPEHTFDLIKRMNEATAGNYYANFVLHFETTSLDKALEAGCPHVQFSWGIPDEETVRKIRAAGAGLGIQVSSGPSTVEALERDPDFLICQGLEAGGHVQATAELRPSLTAVLEAAGDVPVLAAGGISNGHDVRRIMEQGASGAVLGTRLMATRESDAHDVYKQQLLDADNDSTIYTICFNRDWNAMHRVLRNSTTRDWEAEGCPNMGSKPGESDVVADHPEFGPAMRYETIPPMVGHAGDLDEMAMYAGQGVGDVNDLPPAAELIERIWKEFENA
;
A
#
# COMPACT_ATOMS: atom_id res chain seq x y z
N LYS A 1 16.92 38.37 0.58
CA LYS A 1 18.36 38.20 0.90
C LYS A 1 18.60 36.73 1.04
N LEU A 2 19.29 36.21 0.01
CA LEU A 2 19.86 34.86 -0.03
C LEU A 2 21.10 34.86 0.90
N GLU A 3 21.26 33.80 1.69
CA GLU A 3 22.57 33.31 2.05
C GLU A 3 22.53 31.81 2.38
N SER A 4 23.25 31.14 1.59
CA SER A 4 23.88 29.82 1.54
C SER A 4 24.22 29.19 2.90
N ARG A 5 23.97 27.88 3.02
CA ARG A 5 24.81 26.98 3.82
C ARG A 5 25.16 25.73 3.03
N ARG A 6 26.31 25.78 2.41
CA ARG A 6 27.15 24.63 2.05
C ARG A 6 28.00 24.26 3.26
N GLY A 7 28.19 22.97 3.49
CA GLY A 7 29.35 22.41 4.14
C GLY A 7 29.08 21.64 5.44
N PHE A 8 29.01 20.32 5.36
CA PHE A 8 29.70 19.49 6.33
C PHE A 8 30.24 18.22 5.65
N ILE A 9 31.53 18.08 5.77
CA ILE A 9 32.45 17.16 5.12
C ILE A 9 32.55 15.85 5.91
N GLN A 10 32.64 14.75 5.15
CA GLN A 10 33.20 13.43 5.45
C GLN A 10 33.98 13.26 6.76
N LYS A 11 33.69 12.18 7.47
CA LYS A 11 34.71 11.41 8.21
C LYS A 11 34.47 9.92 8.04
N THR A 12 35.32 9.34 7.23
CA THR A 12 35.63 7.91 7.13
C THR A 12 36.28 7.43 8.42
N ALA A 13 35.83 6.33 8.99
CA ALA A 13 36.57 5.54 9.94
C ALA A 13 36.57 4.07 9.50
N ALA A 14 37.73 3.62 9.06
CA ALA A 14 38.05 2.22 8.81
C ALA A 14 38.22 1.50 10.15
N LEU A 15 37.61 0.34 10.31
CA LEU A 15 37.96 -0.61 11.38
C LEU A 15 38.42 -1.92 10.77
N THR A 16 39.62 -2.27 11.19
CA THR A 16 40.47 -3.39 10.81
C THR A 16 39.91 -4.71 11.36
N VAL A 17 39.99 -5.73 10.52
CA VAL A 17 39.72 -7.13 10.84
C VAL A 17 40.86 -7.66 11.74
N GLY A 18 40.50 -8.28 12.87
CA GLY A 18 41.39 -9.08 13.71
C GLY A 18 40.89 -10.52 13.72
N MET A 19 41.62 -11.43 13.07
CA MET A 19 41.47 -12.87 13.22
C MET A 19 42.08 -13.34 14.53
N ALA A 20 41.34 -14.14 15.30
CA ALA A 20 41.92 -15.05 16.29
C ALA A 20 41.18 -16.37 16.23
N ALA A 21 41.90 -17.41 15.81
CA ALA A 21 41.46 -18.80 15.88
C ALA A 21 41.74 -19.36 17.27
N SER A 22 40.79 -20.04 17.87
CA SER A 22 41.08 -21.06 18.90
C SER A 22 40.10 -22.22 18.76
N ALA A 23 40.64 -23.38 18.50
CA ALA A 23 39.95 -24.67 18.48
C ALA A 23 39.66 -25.15 19.91
N GLY A 24 38.42 -25.62 20.12
CA GLY A 24 38.02 -26.34 21.33
C GLY A 24 36.82 -27.22 20.98
N ALA A 25 37.07 -28.53 20.81
CA ALA A 25 36.03 -29.52 20.59
C ALA A 25 35.37 -29.90 21.90
N THR A 26 34.04 -29.79 22.00
CA THR A 26 33.23 -30.57 22.97
C THR A 26 31.84 -30.80 22.41
N GLY A 27 31.41 -32.06 22.40
CA GLY A 27 30.06 -32.59 22.52
C GLY A 27 28.99 -32.10 21.59
N GLY A 28 28.71 -32.89 20.54
CA GLY A 28 27.64 -32.55 19.58
C GLY A 28 26.24 -32.63 20.17
N GLN A 29 25.57 -31.51 20.14
CA GLN A 29 24.12 -31.43 19.99
C GLN A 29 23.89 -31.18 18.51
N LEU A 30 23.06 -31.99 17.85
CA LEU A 30 22.63 -31.75 16.45
C LEU A 30 22.01 -30.36 16.40
N PRO A 31 22.37 -29.52 15.42
CA PRO A 31 21.71 -28.24 15.28
C PRO A 31 20.22 -28.49 15.03
N GLY A 32 19.36 -27.81 15.82
CA GLY A 32 17.92 -27.74 15.58
C GLY A 32 17.70 -27.27 14.15
N ASP A 33 16.63 -27.75 13.54
CA ASP A 33 16.24 -27.37 12.17
C ASP A 33 16.06 -25.84 12.11
N PRO A 34 16.94 -25.09 11.41
CA PRO A 34 16.83 -23.63 11.34
C PRO A 34 15.53 -23.17 10.67
N GLY A 35 14.87 -24.02 9.86
CA GLY A 35 13.56 -23.75 9.29
C GLY A 35 12.43 -23.76 10.33
N GLY A 36 12.55 -24.58 11.38
CA GLY A 36 11.54 -24.65 12.44
C GLY A 36 11.51 -23.41 13.35
N GLU A 37 12.67 -22.88 13.75
CA GLU A 37 12.75 -21.66 14.57
C GLU A 37 12.26 -20.43 13.82
N GLN A 38 12.59 -20.30 12.53
CA GLN A 38 12.15 -19.18 11.70
C GLN A 38 10.63 -19.20 11.49
N MET A 39 10.03 -20.38 11.33
CA MET A 39 8.58 -20.52 11.18
C MET A 39 7.84 -20.15 12.47
N VAL A 40 8.36 -20.47 13.64
CA VAL A 40 7.77 -20.09 14.93
C VAL A 40 7.75 -18.56 15.07
N ASP A 41 8.84 -17.86 14.74
CA ASP A 41 8.89 -16.38 14.79
C ASP A 41 7.89 -15.72 13.81
N VAL A 42 7.74 -16.25 12.60
CA VAL A 42 6.74 -15.79 11.61
C VAL A 42 5.32 -15.92 12.14
N LEU A 43 4.98 -17.06 12.73
CA LEU A 43 3.66 -17.30 13.30
C LEU A 43 3.39 -16.40 14.50
N ASP A 44 4.36 -16.19 15.38
CA ASP A 44 4.22 -15.35 16.58
C ASP A 44 3.95 -13.88 16.21
N LYS A 45 4.65 -13.32 15.22
CA LYS A 45 4.40 -11.95 14.71
C LYS A 45 3.03 -11.83 14.06
N SER A 46 2.62 -12.84 13.30
CA SER A 46 1.31 -12.94 12.69
C SER A 46 0.19 -12.98 13.76
N GLU A 47 0.35 -13.77 14.81
CA GLU A 47 -0.62 -13.84 15.91
C GLU A 47 -0.72 -12.53 16.67
N ALA A 48 0.38 -11.82 16.87
CA ALA A 48 0.40 -10.52 17.55
C ALA A 48 -0.49 -9.49 16.81
N ILE A 49 -0.30 -9.32 15.50
CA ILE A 49 -1.11 -8.37 14.72
C ILE A 49 -2.56 -8.82 14.56
N LYS A 50 -2.80 -10.13 14.42
CA LYS A 50 -4.16 -10.69 14.38
C LYS A 50 -4.90 -10.43 15.70
N SER A 51 -4.25 -10.62 16.82
CA SER A 51 -4.81 -10.34 18.16
C SER A 51 -5.08 -8.85 18.34
N GLN A 52 -4.13 -7.99 17.95
CA GLN A 52 -4.24 -6.54 18.11
C GLN A 52 -5.46 -5.96 17.37
N PHE A 53 -5.76 -6.45 16.18
CA PHE A 53 -6.84 -5.95 15.33
C PHE A 53 -8.04 -6.91 15.20
N SER A 54 -8.08 -7.97 16.00
CA SER A 54 -9.13 -9.01 15.94
C SER A 54 -9.31 -9.62 14.54
N LEU A 55 -8.18 -9.92 13.87
CA LEU A 55 -8.16 -10.46 12.52
C LEU A 55 -8.03 -11.99 12.52
N LYS A 56 -8.60 -12.63 11.50
CA LYS A 56 -8.33 -14.02 11.15
C LYS A 56 -7.07 -14.15 10.29
N TYR A 57 -6.87 -13.18 9.39
CA TYR A 57 -5.77 -13.14 8.43
C TYR A 57 -4.98 -11.84 8.56
N PRO A 58 -3.62 -11.87 8.64
CA PRO A 58 -2.79 -10.67 8.70
C PRO A 58 -2.62 -10.06 7.30
N ILE A 59 -3.75 -9.89 6.61
CA ILE A 59 -3.87 -9.33 5.27
C ILE A 59 -4.65 -8.03 5.36
N PHE A 60 -4.08 -6.97 4.81
CA PHE A 60 -4.66 -5.64 4.74
C PHE A 60 -4.96 -5.28 3.29
N GLN A 61 -6.08 -4.62 3.05
CA GLN A 61 -6.38 -4.04 1.76
C GLN A 61 -5.61 -2.72 1.59
N ALA A 62 -4.99 -2.46 0.43
CA ALA A 62 -4.67 -1.09 0.04
C ALA A 62 -5.96 -0.29 -0.20
N ALA A 63 -5.96 0.98 0.15
CA ALA A 63 -7.17 1.79 0.26
C ALA A 63 -8.08 1.92 -1.00
N PRO A 64 -7.59 1.87 -2.28
CA PRO A 64 -8.48 1.85 -3.45
C PRO A 64 -9.34 0.60 -3.53
N GLY A 65 -10.55 0.73 -4.15
CA GLY A 65 -11.43 -0.42 -4.45
C GLY A 65 -12.87 -0.27 -3.95
N GLY A 66 -13.17 0.82 -3.25
CA GLY A 66 -14.53 1.19 -2.86
C GLY A 66 -15.06 0.53 -1.58
N GLU A 67 -16.25 0.97 -1.15
CA GLU A 67 -16.94 0.55 0.07
C GLU A 67 -17.23 -0.96 0.08
N ALA A 68 -17.74 -1.49 -1.04
CA ALA A 68 -18.14 -2.90 -1.12
C ALA A 68 -16.96 -3.86 -0.94
N LEU A 69 -15.81 -3.54 -1.55
CA LEU A 69 -14.58 -4.31 -1.36
C LEU A 69 -14.09 -4.23 0.10
N ALA A 70 -14.06 -3.04 0.69
CA ALA A 70 -13.62 -2.86 2.07
C ALA A 70 -14.47 -3.67 3.06
N ILE A 71 -15.80 -3.69 2.88
CA ILE A 71 -16.72 -4.51 3.67
C ILE A 71 -16.48 -6.01 3.45
N ALA A 72 -16.29 -6.44 2.20
CA ALA A 72 -16.06 -7.86 1.89
C ALA A 72 -14.72 -8.35 2.50
N VAL A 73 -13.67 -7.55 2.41
CA VAL A 73 -12.37 -7.84 3.03
C VAL A 73 -12.49 -7.89 4.55
N ALA A 74 -13.13 -6.91 5.18
CA ALA A 74 -13.33 -6.89 6.62
C ALA A 74 -14.13 -8.12 7.11
N ASN A 75 -15.21 -8.46 6.44
CA ASN A 75 -16.05 -9.59 6.80
C ASN A 75 -15.41 -10.96 6.54
N SER A 76 -14.36 -11.03 5.71
CA SER A 76 -13.54 -12.24 5.57
C SER A 76 -12.65 -12.51 6.80
N GLY A 77 -12.48 -11.53 7.67
CA GLY A 77 -11.56 -11.55 8.80
C GLY A 77 -10.17 -10.96 8.50
N ALA A 78 -10.03 -10.20 7.41
CA ALA A 78 -8.87 -9.40 7.07
C ALA A 78 -9.13 -7.92 7.42
N MET A 79 -8.19 -7.01 7.11
CA MET A 79 -8.34 -5.58 7.36
C MET A 79 -8.80 -4.86 6.09
N GLY A 80 -10.03 -4.35 6.08
CA GLY A 80 -10.57 -3.52 4.99
C GLY A 80 -9.97 -2.12 4.95
N ALA A 81 -10.13 -1.41 3.84
CA ALA A 81 -9.64 -0.03 3.74
C ALA A 81 -10.52 0.83 2.83
N VAL A 82 -10.70 2.10 3.19
CA VAL A 82 -11.36 3.11 2.38
C VAL A 82 -10.47 4.34 2.21
N SER A 83 -10.43 4.94 1.02
CA SER A 83 -9.67 6.17 0.75
C SER A 83 -10.56 7.39 0.96
N LEU A 84 -10.13 8.35 1.79
CA LEU A 84 -10.93 9.53 2.15
C LEU A 84 -10.28 10.86 1.79
N SER A 85 -9.12 10.86 1.13
CA SER A 85 -8.39 12.09 0.80
C SER A 85 -9.17 13.05 -0.10
N TRP A 86 -10.08 12.53 -0.91
CA TRP A 86 -10.89 13.31 -1.85
C TRP A 86 -12.39 13.29 -1.51
N SER A 87 -12.73 12.76 -0.35
CA SER A 87 -14.11 12.63 0.12
C SER A 87 -14.55 13.92 0.83
N THR A 88 -15.81 14.34 0.59
CA THR A 88 -16.39 15.44 1.38
C THR A 88 -16.62 15.01 2.83
N PRO A 89 -16.64 15.96 3.77
CA PRO A 89 -16.91 15.64 5.18
C PRO A 89 -18.23 14.89 5.40
N GLU A 90 -19.29 15.29 4.69
CA GLU A 90 -20.63 14.69 4.80
C GLU A 90 -20.63 13.26 4.27
N HIS A 91 -20.07 13.03 3.07
CA HIS A 91 -19.95 11.69 2.50
C HIS A 91 -19.10 10.77 3.40
N THR A 92 -18.01 11.30 3.93
CA THR A 92 -17.13 10.57 4.86
C THR A 92 -17.89 10.12 6.11
N PHE A 93 -18.66 11.02 6.73
CA PHE A 93 -19.43 10.68 7.93
C PHE A 93 -20.40 9.53 7.66
N ASP A 94 -21.17 9.62 6.56
CA ASP A 94 -22.14 8.62 6.18
C ASP A 94 -21.47 7.29 5.80
N LEU A 95 -20.36 7.33 5.07
CA LEU A 95 -19.57 6.14 4.72
C LEU A 95 -19.06 5.40 5.96
N ILE A 96 -18.44 6.12 6.90
CA ILE A 96 -17.93 5.50 8.13
C ILE A 96 -19.07 4.91 8.97
N LYS A 97 -20.25 5.54 9.02
CA LYS A 97 -21.43 4.96 9.69
C LYS A 97 -21.83 3.63 9.05
N ARG A 98 -21.93 3.58 7.70
CA ARG A 98 -22.26 2.31 7.00
C ARG A 98 -21.19 1.24 7.22
N MET A 99 -19.89 1.61 7.20
CA MET A 99 -18.80 0.68 7.49
C MET A 99 -18.91 0.08 8.89
N ASN A 100 -19.22 0.90 9.90
CA ASN A 100 -19.40 0.46 11.29
C ASN A 100 -20.61 -0.46 11.45
N GLU A 101 -21.69 -0.25 10.69
CA GLU A 101 -22.87 -1.10 10.69
C GLU A 101 -22.63 -2.44 9.98
N ALA A 102 -21.76 -2.45 8.96
CA ALA A 102 -21.54 -3.60 8.08
C ALA A 102 -20.37 -4.50 8.51
N THR A 103 -19.49 -4.03 9.41
CA THR A 103 -18.24 -4.74 9.79
C THR A 103 -18.07 -4.79 11.31
N ALA A 104 -17.10 -5.57 11.77
CA ALA A 104 -16.68 -5.59 13.18
C ALA A 104 -15.68 -4.50 13.57
N GLY A 105 -15.46 -3.49 12.70
CA GLY A 105 -14.51 -2.40 12.92
C GLY A 105 -13.08 -2.72 12.46
N ASN A 106 -12.87 -3.83 11.79
CA ASN A 106 -11.58 -4.23 11.23
C ASN A 106 -11.36 -3.59 9.84
N TYR A 107 -11.33 -2.27 9.82
CA TYR A 107 -11.00 -1.48 8.64
C TYR A 107 -10.26 -0.19 9.03
N TYR A 108 -9.59 0.43 8.08
CA TYR A 108 -8.98 1.74 8.26
C TYR A 108 -9.38 2.73 7.17
N ALA A 109 -9.37 4.02 7.54
CA ALA A 109 -9.50 5.14 6.61
C ALA A 109 -8.11 5.65 6.20
N ASN A 110 -7.82 5.68 4.91
CA ASN A 110 -6.56 6.20 4.39
C ASN A 110 -6.68 7.69 4.02
N PHE A 111 -5.67 8.44 4.41
CA PHE A 111 -5.45 9.82 4.00
C PHE A 111 -4.05 9.98 3.40
N VAL A 112 -3.99 10.66 2.27
CA VAL A 112 -2.75 11.02 1.57
C VAL A 112 -2.36 12.44 1.99
N LEU A 113 -1.30 12.60 2.76
CA LEU A 113 -0.91 13.89 3.35
C LEU A 113 -0.37 14.93 2.36
N HIS A 114 -0.28 14.58 1.07
CA HIS A 114 -0.09 15.58 0.02
C HIS A 114 -1.33 16.50 -0.14
N PHE A 115 -2.50 16.00 0.23
CA PHE A 115 -3.77 16.73 0.19
C PHE A 115 -4.24 17.11 1.58
N GLU A 116 -5.13 18.10 1.65
CA GLU A 116 -5.75 18.48 2.93
C GLU A 116 -6.66 17.34 3.46
N THR A 117 -6.60 17.07 4.73
CA THR A 117 -7.41 16.04 5.39
C THR A 117 -8.75 16.58 5.90
N THR A 118 -9.48 17.30 5.05
CA THR A 118 -10.70 18.06 5.40
C THR A 118 -11.81 17.19 5.99
N SER A 119 -11.85 15.91 5.65
CA SER A 119 -12.86 14.94 6.10
C SER A 119 -12.44 14.16 7.37
N LEU A 120 -11.21 14.34 7.87
CA LEU A 120 -10.70 13.56 9.01
C LEU A 120 -11.56 13.74 10.28
N ASP A 121 -11.89 14.97 10.62
CA ASP A 121 -12.68 15.26 11.84
C ASP A 121 -14.05 14.56 11.77
N LYS A 122 -14.66 14.46 10.57
CA LYS A 122 -15.93 13.75 10.36
C LYS A 122 -15.78 12.22 10.36
N ALA A 123 -14.65 11.70 9.89
CA ALA A 123 -14.35 10.28 10.03
C ALA A 123 -14.25 9.88 11.51
N LEU A 124 -13.55 10.68 12.32
CA LEU A 124 -13.41 10.44 13.76
C LEU A 124 -14.74 10.62 14.52
N GLU A 125 -15.53 11.65 14.20
CA GLU A 125 -16.88 11.87 14.75
C GLU A 125 -17.81 10.70 14.47
N ALA A 126 -17.72 10.09 13.27
CA ALA A 126 -18.50 8.92 12.87
C ALA A 126 -18.02 7.61 13.54
N GLY A 127 -16.90 7.63 14.25
CA GLY A 127 -16.33 6.47 14.96
C GLY A 127 -15.44 5.60 14.08
N CYS A 128 -14.64 6.20 13.19
CA CYS A 128 -13.63 5.47 12.41
C CYS A 128 -12.66 4.74 13.35
N PRO A 129 -12.49 3.41 13.25
CA PRO A 129 -11.68 2.65 14.20
C PRO A 129 -10.18 2.85 14.02
N HIS A 130 -9.72 3.04 12.78
CA HIS A 130 -8.31 3.23 12.47
C HIS A 130 -8.13 4.24 11.35
N VAL A 131 -7.11 5.10 11.47
CA VAL A 131 -6.70 6.05 10.43
C VAL A 131 -5.28 5.73 9.98
N GLN A 132 -5.04 5.73 8.68
CA GLN A 132 -3.72 5.48 8.12
C GLN A 132 -3.32 6.62 7.20
N PHE A 133 -2.08 7.08 7.33
CA PHE A 133 -1.50 8.12 6.49
C PHE A 133 -0.44 7.59 5.54
N SER A 134 -0.44 8.12 4.33
CA SER A 134 0.61 7.94 3.32
C SER A 134 1.09 9.30 2.79
N TRP A 135 2.29 9.34 2.19
CA TRP A 135 2.90 10.53 1.62
C TRP A 135 3.18 11.65 2.64
N GLY A 136 3.58 11.26 3.83
CA GLY A 136 3.96 12.16 4.91
C GLY A 136 3.72 11.55 6.28
N ILE A 137 4.11 12.30 7.30
CA ILE A 137 3.92 11.97 8.72
C ILE A 137 2.91 12.99 9.30
N PRO A 138 1.83 12.55 9.96
CA PRO A 138 0.85 13.48 10.53
C PRO A 138 1.49 14.33 11.63
N ASP A 139 1.00 15.56 11.81
CA ASP A 139 1.44 16.41 12.89
C ASP A 139 0.88 15.95 14.25
N GLU A 140 1.43 16.48 15.33
CA GLU A 140 1.05 16.10 16.69
C GLU A 140 -0.42 16.46 17.03
N GLU A 141 -0.98 17.51 16.42
CA GLU A 141 -2.38 17.88 16.62
C GLU A 141 -3.31 16.84 16.01
N THR A 142 -3.02 16.41 14.80
CA THR A 142 -3.73 15.33 14.10
C THR A 142 -3.68 14.03 14.92
N VAL A 143 -2.50 13.65 15.40
CA VAL A 143 -2.34 12.45 16.26
C VAL A 143 -3.17 12.56 17.55
N ARG A 144 -3.14 13.73 18.22
CA ARG A 144 -3.95 13.95 19.42
C ARG A 144 -5.46 13.81 19.17
N LYS A 145 -5.96 14.31 18.03
CA LYS A 145 -7.37 14.13 17.63
C LYS A 145 -7.72 12.65 17.43
N ILE A 146 -6.88 11.88 16.74
CA ILE A 146 -7.07 10.46 16.51
C ILE A 146 -7.12 9.70 17.85
N ARG A 147 -6.15 9.93 18.73
CA ARG A 147 -6.10 9.30 20.04
C ARG A 147 -7.27 9.71 20.95
N ALA A 148 -7.69 10.97 20.91
CA ALA A 148 -8.85 11.44 21.65
C ALA A 148 -10.17 10.81 21.20
N ALA A 149 -10.27 10.44 19.92
CA ALA A 149 -11.40 9.68 19.37
C ALA A 149 -11.33 8.17 19.68
N GLY A 150 -10.23 7.68 20.27
CA GLY A 150 -10.00 6.25 20.51
C GLY A 150 -9.62 5.46 19.26
N ALA A 151 -9.25 6.13 18.17
CA ALA A 151 -8.87 5.48 16.92
C ALA A 151 -7.39 5.07 16.91
N GLY A 152 -7.09 3.98 16.19
CA GLY A 152 -5.73 3.54 15.91
C GLY A 152 -5.08 4.36 14.80
N LEU A 153 -3.74 4.40 14.80
CA LEU A 153 -2.91 5.15 13.85
C LEU A 153 -1.99 4.22 13.06
N GLY A 154 -2.09 4.22 11.73
CA GLY A 154 -1.13 3.60 10.82
C GLY A 154 -0.36 4.65 10.03
N ILE A 155 0.91 4.38 9.72
CA ILE A 155 1.73 5.28 8.90
C ILE A 155 2.45 4.46 7.83
N GLN A 156 2.39 4.93 6.57
CA GLN A 156 3.16 4.35 5.48
C GLN A 156 4.56 4.96 5.43
N VAL A 157 5.55 4.08 5.38
CA VAL A 157 6.98 4.41 5.31
C VAL A 157 7.64 3.64 4.15
N SER A 158 8.86 3.97 3.80
CA SER A 158 9.62 3.30 2.72
C SER A 158 11.13 3.19 3.01
N SER A 159 11.57 3.62 4.19
CA SER A 159 13.00 3.65 4.55
C SER A 159 13.19 3.70 6.07
N GLY A 160 14.40 3.34 6.55
CA GLY A 160 14.75 3.49 7.96
C GLY A 160 14.57 4.92 8.50
N PRO A 161 15.06 5.98 7.83
CA PRO A 161 14.84 7.35 8.26
C PRO A 161 13.37 7.74 8.39
N SER A 162 12.52 7.40 7.42
CA SER A 162 11.08 7.68 7.50
C SER A 162 10.39 6.89 8.61
N THR A 163 10.91 5.70 8.94
CA THR A 163 10.43 4.90 10.07
C THR A 163 10.72 5.57 11.40
N VAL A 164 11.96 6.04 11.61
CA VAL A 164 12.34 6.77 12.83
C VAL A 164 11.46 7.99 13.05
N GLU A 165 11.18 8.76 11.99
CA GLU A 165 10.26 9.92 12.06
C GLU A 165 8.82 9.49 12.38
N ALA A 166 8.33 8.40 11.78
CA ALA A 166 6.99 7.88 12.04
C ALA A 166 6.82 7.43 13.50
N LEU A 167 7.84 6.82 14.10
CA LEU A 167 7.82 6.34 15.48
C LEU A 167 7.65 7.47 16.51
N GLU A 168 8.01 8.71 16.19
CA GLU A 168 7.73 9.87 17.05
C GLU A 168 6.21 10.13 17.23
N ARG A 169 5.37 9.51 16.42
CA ARG A 169 3.90 9.61 16.46
C ARG A 169 3.23 8.44 17.14
N ASP A 170 4.03 7.49 17.69
CA ASP A 170 3.54 6.27 18.38
C ASP A 170 2.48 5.52 17.55
N PRO A 171 2.80 5.06 16.31
CA PRO A 171 1.85 4.37 15.46
C PRO A 171 1.55 2.96 15.96
N ASP A 172 0.32 2.49 15.75
CA ASP A 172 -0.10 1.12 16.08
C ASP A 172 0.41 0.10 15.04
N PHE A 173 0.68 0.55 13.81
CA PHE A 173 1.29 -0.24 12.75
C PHE A 173 1.97 0.64 11.70
N LEU A 174 2.92 0.04 10.99
CA LEU A 174 3.58 0.65 9.84
C LEU A 174 3.26 -0.13 8.56
N ILE A 175 3.17 0.56 7.43
CA ILE A 175 3.13 -0.07 6.11
C ILE A 175 4.42 0.29 5.38
N CYS A 176 5.25 -0.71 5.11
CA CYS A 176 6.45 -0.56 4.29
C CYS A 176 6.08 -0.74 2.82
N GLN A 177 6.09 0.35 2.04
CA GLN A 177 5.88 0.30 0.60
C GLN A 177 7.20 0.13 -0.15
N GLY A 178 7.23 -0.80 -1.12
CA GLY A 178 8.32 -0.97 -2.07
C GLY A 178 8.01 -0.38 -3.45
N LEU A 179 9.06 -0.26 -4.28
CA LEU A 179 8.98 0.28 -5.63
C LEU A 179 8.09 -0.57 -6.58
N GLU A 180 7.86 -1.84 -6.22
CA GLU A 180 7.02 -2.79 -6.96
C GLU A 180 5.52 -2.52 -6.79
N ALA A 181 5.13 -1.61 -5.90
CA ALA A 181 3.73 -1.29 -5.66
C ALA A 181 3.07 -0.65 -6.88
N GLY A 182 1.79 -0.95 -7.09
CA GLY A 182 0.91 -0.22 -7.99
C GLY A 182 0.38 1.06 -7.35
N GLY A 183 -0.19 1.95 -8.16
CA GLY A 183 -0.64 3.24 -7.68
C GLY A 183 0.49 4.25 -7.54
N HIS A 184 0.25 5.29 -6.76
CA HIS A 184 1.28 6.25 -6.41
C HIS A 184 2.29 5.65 -5.44
N VAL A 185 3.58 5.75 -5.77
CA VAL A 185 4.67 5.07 -5.08
C VAL A 185 5.59 6.09 -4.44
N GLN A 186 5.56 6.18 -3.11
CA GLN A 186 6.49 7.03 -2.36
C GLN A 186 7.87 6.39 -2.15
N ALA A 187 7.97 5.07 -2.35
CA ALA A 187 9.21 4.33 -2.24
C ALA A 187 10.19 4.69 -3.36
N THR A 188 11.47 4.72 -3.05
CA THR A 188 12.58 4.94 -4.00
C THR A 188 13.47 3.70 -4.15
N ALA A 189 13.17 2.63 -3.42
CA ALA A 189 13.87 1.35 -3.46
C ALA A 189 12.87 0.19 -3.51
N GLU A 190 13.35 -0.96 -3.94
CA GLU A 190 12.59 -2.21 -3.94
C GLU A 190 12.09 -2.58 -2.55
N LEU A 191 11.00 -3.36 -2.49
CA LEU A 191 10.36 -3.74 -1.23
C LEU A 191 11.34 -4.46 -0.29
N ARG A 192 12.12 -5.40 -0.80
CA ARG A 192 12.98 -6.24 0.03
C ARG A 192 14.04 -5.45 0.82
N PRO A 193 14.88 -4.58 0.20
CA PRO A 193 15.80 -3.73 0.95
C PRO A 193 15.10 -2.70 1.82
N SER A 194 13.97 -2.13 1.36
CA SER A 194 13.17 -1.18 2.15
C SER A 194 12.63 -1.85 3.42
N LEU A 195 12.07 -3.06 3.29
CA LEU A 195 11.53 -3.81 4.42
C LEU A 195 12.60 -4.14 5.47
N THR A 196 13.81 -4.54 5.04
CA THR A 196 14.94 -4.76 5.97
C THR A 196 15.23 -3.49 6.77
N ALA A 197 15.40 -2.34 6.11
CA ALA A 197 15.72 -1.08 6.78
C ALA A 197 14.59 -0.58 7.69
N VAL A 198 13.33 -0.82 7.30
CA VAL A 198 12.15 -0.47 8.11
C VAL A 198 12.07 -1.36 9.35
N LEU A 199 12.25 -2.67 9.21
CA LEU A 199 12.23 -3.62 10.34
C LEU A 199 13.34 -3.34 11.36
N GLU A 200 14.54 -3.01 10.90
CA GLU A 200 15.66 -2.62 11.78
C GLU A 200 15.35 -1.38 12.62
N ALA A 201 14.53 -0.46 12.10
CA ALA A 201 14.17 0.79 12.76
C ALA A 201 12.88 0.70 13.58
N ALA A 202 11.95 -0.20 13.24
CA ALA A 202 10.58 -0.22 13.75
C ALA A 202 10.46 -0.67 15.23
N GLY A 203 11.47 -1.37 15.79
CA GLY A 203 11.38 -1.93 17.13
C GLY A 203 10.23 -2.95 17.22
N ASP A 204 9.34 -2.77 18.20
CA ASP A 204 8.21 -3.67 18.45
C ASP A 204 6.94 -3.30 17.63
N VAL A 205 6.96 -2.20 16.86
CA VAL A 205 5.80 -1.79 16.06
C VAL A 205 5.61 -2.75 14.88
N PRO A 206 4.40 -3.33 14.70
CA PRO A 206 4.13 -4.24 13.59
C PRO A 206 4.33 -3.56 12.24
N VAL A 207 5.04 -4.24 11.32
CA VAL A 207 5.30 -3.78 9.96
C VAL A 207 4.58 -4.67 8.96
N LEU A 208 3.74 -4.08 8.13
CA LEU A 208 3.09 -4.70 6.99
C LEU A 208 3.87 -4.38 5.72
N ALA A 209 4.05 -5.35 4.83
CA ALA A 209 4.74 -5.14 3.57
C ALA A 209 3.75 -4.91 2.43
N ALA A 210 4.03 -3.93 1.54
CA ALA A 210 3.20 -3.53 0.41
C ALA A 210 4.03 -3.40 -0.87
N GLY A 211 3.60 -4.04 -1.95
CA GLY A 211 4.22 -3.93 -3.28
C GLY A 211 4.56 -5.28 -3.91
N GLY A 212 3.98 -5.56 -5.07
CA GLY A 212 4.25 -6.79 -5.84
C GLY A 212 3.78 -8.09 -5.21
N ILE A 213 2.90 -8.04 -4.20
CA ILE A 213 2.39 -9.21 -3.47
C ILE A 213 1.05 -9.63 -4.06
N SER A 214 0.94 -10.86 -4.57
CA SER A 214 -0.24 -11.34 -5.29
C SER A 214 -0.77 -12.71 -4.84
N ASN A 215 0.04 -13.51 -4.16
CA ASN A 215 -0.27 -14.89 -3.78
C ASN A 215 0.31 -15.24 -2.39
N GLY A 216 0.02 -16.44 -1.90
CA GLY A 216 0.46 -16.89 -0.59
C GLY A 216 1.97 -17.10 -0.46
N HIS A 217 2.66 -17.45 -1.55
CA HIS A 217 4.12 -17.57 -1.56
C HIS A 217 4.80 -16.21 -1.37
N ASP A 218 4.22 -15.15 -1.95
CA ASP A 218 4.71 -13.77 -1.74
C ASP A 218 4.50 -13.36 -0.29
N VAL A 219 3.31 -13.62 0.27
CA VAL A 219 3.02 -13.35 1.69
C VAL A 219 4.02 -14.08 2.59
N ARG A 220 4.29 -15.35 2.31
CA ARG A 220 5.28 -16.12 3.07
C ARG A 220 6.66 -15.50 3.02
N ARG A 221 7.13 -15.16 1.83
CA ARG A 221 8.46 -14.58 1.61
C ARG A 221 8.68 -13.29 2.40
N ILE A 222 7.69 -12.38 2.44
CA ILE A 222 7.82 -11.14 3.20
C ILE A 222 7.70 -11.35 4.72
N MET A 223 6.90 -12.30 5.16
CA MET A 223 6.76 -12.64 6.57
C MET A 223 8.00 -13.38 7.10
N GLU A 224 8.63 -14.26 6.31
CA GLU A 224 9.93 -14.84 6.62
C GLU A 224 11.05 -13.79 6.72
N GLN A 225 10.92 -12.66 6.01
CA GLN A 225 11.83 -11.52 6.19
C GLN A 225 11.55 -10.73 7.48
N GLY A 226 10.41 -10.94 8.14
CA GLY A 226 10.05 -10.34 9.44
C GLY A 226 8.83 -9.44 9.41
N ALA A 227 8.14 -9.28 8.29
CA ALA A 227 6.87 -8.55 8.25
C ALA A 227 5.80 -9.26 9.10
N SER A 228 4.93 -8.49 9.74
CA SER A 228 3.81 -9.00 10.52
C SER A 228 2.59 -9.38 9.65
N GLY A 229 2.59 -9.00 8.38
CA GLY A 229 1.52 -9.28 7.42
C GLY A 229 1.75 -8.56 6.09
N ALA A 230 0.76 -8.63 5.20
CA ALA A 230 0.80 -8.11 3.84
C ALA A 230 -0.27 -7.08 3.56
N VAL A 231 0.03 -6.09 2.70
CA VAL A 231 -0.97 -5.18 2.11
C VAL A 231 -1.13 -5.52 0.64
N LEU A 232 -2.34 -5.87 0.23
CA LEU A 232 -2.69 -6.23 -1.13
C LEU A 232 -3.46 -5.10 -1.82
N GLY A 233 -2.97 -4.65 -2.98
CA GLY A 233 -3.65 -3.68 -3.84
C GLY A 233 -4.20 -4.34 -5.09
N THR A 234 -3.38 -4.48 -6.12
CA THR A 234 -3.74 -4.99 -7.46
C THR A 234 -4.54 -6.29 -7.42
N ARG A 235 -4.13 -7.22 -6.58
CA ARG A 235 -4.83 -8.52 -6.47
C ARG A 235 -6.26 -8.39 -5.92
N LEU A 236 -6.49 -7.47 -4.98
CA LEU A 236 -7.83 -7.19 -4.46
C LEU A 236 -8.66 -6.31 -5.42
N MET A 237 -8.01 -5.43 -6.21
CA MET A 237 -8.71 -4.72 -7.30
C MET A 237 -9.30 -5.68 -8.34
N ALA A 238 -8.68 -6.84 -8.55
CA ALA A 238 -9.18 -7.91 -9.40
C ALA A 238 -10.12 -8.87 -8.63
N THR A 239 -11.13 -8.32 -7.98
CA THR A 239 -12.21 -9.06 -7.30
C THR A 239 -13.58 -8.55 -7.74
N ARG A 240 -14.62 -9.31 -7.42
CA ARG A 240 -16.01 -8.98 -7.82
C ARG A 240 -16.50 -7.70 -7.14
N GLU A 241 -16.11 -7.49 -5.89
CA GLU A 241 -16.59 -6.39 -5.03
C GLU A 241 -15.86 -5.06 -5.30
N SER A 242 -14.72 -5.10 -5.98
CA SER A 242 -14.00 -3.88 -6.36
C SER A 242 -14.84 -3.00 -7.28
N ASP A 243 -14.79 -1.70 -7.06
CA ASP A 243 -15.42 -0.65 -7.89
C ASP A 243 -14.63 -0.32 -9.17
N ALA A 244 -13.52 -1.02 -9.44
CA ALA A 244 -12.83 -0.95 -10.72
C ALA A 244 -13.77 -1.33 -11.88
N HIS A 245 -13.72 -0.56 -12.98
CA HIS A 245 -14.50 -0.86 -14.18
C HIS A 245 -14.12 -2.22 -14.76
N ASP A 246 -15.05 -2.92 -15.42
CA ASP A 246 -14.81 -4.24 -16.00
C ASP A 246 -13.65 -4.23 -17.03
N VAL A 247 -13.50 -3.15 -17.80
CA VAL A 247 -12.33 -2.96 -18.70
C VAL A 247 -11.03 -2.99 -17.90
N TYR A 248 -10.97 -2.29 -16.76
CA TYR A 248 -9.78 -2.29 -15.93
C TYR A 248 -9.51 -3.68 -15.33
N LYS A 249 -10.54 -4.36 -14.81
CA LYS A 249 -10.40 -5.75 -14.31
C LYS A 249 -9.91 -6.69 -15.40
N GLN A 250 -10.41 -6.55 -16.63
CA GLN A 250 -9.97 -7.36 -17.76
C GLN A 250 -8.50 -7.09 -18.12
N GLN A 251 -8.06 -5.82 -18.14
CA GLN A 251 -6.66 -5.45 -18.38
C GLN A 251 -5.72 -6.02 -17.30
N LEU A 252 -6.18 -6.14 -16.04
CA LEU A 252 -5.42 -6.80 -14.98
C LEU A 252 -5.27 -8.31 -15.23
N LEU A 253 -6.31 -8.97 -15.80
CA LEU A 253 -6.26 -10.41 -16.14
C LEU A 253 -5.36 -10.68 -17.37
N ASP A 254 -5.31 -9.75 -18.32
CA ASP A 254 -4.56 -9.90 -19.56
C ASP A 254 -3.08 -9.50 -19.40
N ALA A 255 -2.72 -8.91 -18.26
CA ALA A 255 -1.39 -8.39 -17.97
C ALA A 255 -0.41 -9.51 -17.56
N ASP A 256 0.86 -9.33 -17.93
CA ASP A 256 2.00 -10.07 -17.42
C ASP A 256 2.91 -9.18 -16.55
N ASN A 257 4.00 -9.75 -16.06
CA ASN A 257 4.93 -9.04 -15.17
C ASN A 257 5.63 -7.83 -15.83
N ASP A 258 5.72 -7.79 -17.16
CA ASP A 258 6.33 -6.72 -17.94
C ASP A 258 5.32 -5.66 -18.39
N SER A 259 4.03 -5.87 -18.12
CA SER A 259 2.94 -5.01 -18.56
C SER A 259 2.87 -3.69 -17.78
N THR A 260 3.61 -3.53 -16.69
CA THR A 260 3.59 -2.30 -15.88
C THR A 260 4.76 -1.37 -16.21
N ILE A 261 4.56 -0.08 -15.98
CA ILE A 261 5.59 0.95 -16.04
C ILE A 261 5.58 1.81 -14.79
N TYR A 262 6.76 2.06 -14.20
CA TYR A 262 6.96 3.09 -13.17
C TYR A 262 7.22 4.42 -13.86
N THR A 263 6.33 5.38 -13.70
CA THR A 263 6.27 6.57 -14.55
C THR A 263 5.69 7.78 -13.81
N ILE A 264 5.78 8.94 -14.46
CA ILE A 264 5.08 10.18 -14.08
C ILE A 264 4.08 10.60 -15.16
N CYS A 265 3.67 9.68 -16.02
CA CYS A 265 2.81 9.97 -17.17
C CYS A 265 1.46 10.60 -16.77
N PHE A 266 0.77 10.04 -15.78
CA PHE A 266 -0.52 10.54 -15.28
C PHE A 266 -0.30 11.50 -14.12
N ASN A 267 -0.03 12.78 -14.41
CA ASN A 267 0.35 13.76 -13.39
C ASN A 267 -0.35 15.12 -13.51
N ARG A 268 -1.53 15.15 -14.18
CA ARG A 268 -2.31 16.38 -14.32
C ARG A 268 -2.69 16.95 -12.95
N ASP A 269 -3.17 16.10 -12.04
CA ASP A 269 -3.71 16.50 -10.75
C ASP A 269 -2.70 16.34 -9.62
N TRP A 270 -1.76 15.41 -9.78
CA TRP A 270 -0.76 15.11 -8.78
C TRP A 270 0.57 14.70 -9.41
N ASN A 271 1.58 15.55 -9.29
CA ASN A 271 2.90 15.33 -9.86
C ASN A 271 3.74 14.37 -8.99
N ALA A 272 3.31 13.11 -8.90
CA ALA A 272 3.97 12.06 -8.13
C ALA A 272 4.23 10.82 -8.98
N MET A 273 5.32 10.13 -8.71
CA MET A 273 5.65 8.86 -9.38
C MET A 273 4.61 7.79 -9.04
N HIS A 274 4.25 7.01 -10.05
CA HIS A 274 3.26 5.94 -9.92
C HIS A 274 3.58 4.75 -10.83
N ARG A 275 2.95 3.60 -10.55
CA ARG A 275 3.03 2.41 -11.40
C ARG A 275 1.65 2.07 -11.95
N VAL A 276 1.60 1.95 -13.27
CA VAL A 276 0.37 1.67 -14.05
C VAL A 276 0.63 0.57 -15.07
N LEU A 277 -0.44 -0.02 -15.60
CA LEU A 277 -0.38 -0.79 -16.84
C LEU A 277 0.00 0.11 -18.00
N ARG A 278 0.81 -0.41 -18.95
CA ARG A 278 1.10 0.27 -20.21
C ARG A 278 -0.15 0.30 -21.07
N ASN A 279 -0.51 1.47 -21.56
CA ASN A 279 -1.68 1.68 -22.41
C ASN A 279 -1.37 2.66 -23.58
N SER A 280 -2.38 3.09 -24.33
CA SER A 280 -2.21 4.05 -25.43
C SER A 280 -1.59 5.36 -24.95
N THR A 281 -2.07 5.93 -23.84
CA THR A 281 -1.57 7.19 -23.27
C THR A 281 -0.09 7.10 -22.90
N THR A 282 0.34 6.03 -22.24
CA THR A 282 1.76 5.86 -21.89
C THR A 282 2.64 5.70 -23.13
N ARG A 283 2.18 4.95 -24.15
CA ARG A 283 2.92 4.74 -25.40
C ARG A 283 3.07 6.04 -26.21
N ASP A 284 1.99 6.81 -26.34
CA ASP A 284 2.02 8.09 -27.06
C ASP A 284 2.94 9.10 -26.34
N TRP A 285 2.87 9.15 -25.02
CA TRP A 285 3.74 10.02 -24.22
C TRP A 285 5.22 9.64 -24.34
N GLU A 286 5.55 8.34 -24.32
CA GLU A 286 6.92 7.84 -24.52
C GLU A 286 7.41 8.10 -25.96
N ALA A 287 6.54 7.95 -26.98
CA ALA A 287 6.88 8.19 -28.39
C ALA A 287 7.27 9.66 -28.66
N GLU A 288 6.67 10.61 -27.93
CA GLU A 288 6.99 12.04 -28.01
C GLU A 288 8.14 12.47 -27.06
N GLY A 289 8.86 11.49 -26.46
CA GLY A 289 10.01 11.73 -25.60
C GLY A 289 9.67 12.20 -24.20
N CYS A 290 8.53 11.75 -23.67
CA CYS A 290 8.10 12.00 -22.28
C CYS A 290 7.94 13.50 -21.93
N PRO A 291 7.20 14.29 -22.74
CA PRO A 291 7.07 15.72 -22.50
C PRO A 291 6.35 16.05 -21.19
N ASN A 292 6.65 17.23 -20.63
CA ASN A 292 5.92 17.76 -19.48
C ASN A 292 4.51 18.20 -19.82
N MET A 293 3.66 18.40 -18.79
CA MET A 293 2.36 19.03 -18.94
C MET A 293 2.48 20.37 -19.69
N GLY A 294 1.51 20.66 -20.55
CA GLY A 294 1.52 21.78 -21.50
C GLY A 294 2.09 21.42 -22.88
N SER A 295 2.65 20.20 -23.04
CA SER A 295 3.21 19.70 -24.31
C SER A 295 2.91 18.22 -24.55
N LYS A 296 2.09 17.57 -23.71
CA LYS A 296 1.73 16.16 -23.89
C LYS A 296 0.75 15.97 -25.05
N PRO A 297 0.90 14.89 -25.83
CA PRO A 297 -0.02 14.61 -26.94
C PRO A 297 -1.44 14.35 -26.41
N GLY A 298 -2.44 15.09 -26.94
CA GLY A 298 -3.83 14.93 -26.54
C GLY A 298 -4.13 15.31 -25.07
N GLU A 299 -3.34 16.15 -24.43
CA GLU A 299 -3.56 16.52 -23.02
C GLU A 299 -4.87 17.28 -22.74
N SER A 300 -5.50 17.82 -23.79
CA SER A 300 -6.80 18.49 -23.70
C SER A 300 -7.98 17.57 -24.04
N ASP A 301 -7.72 16.30 -24.35
CA ASP A 301 -8.76 15.37 -24.74
C ASP A 301 -9.53 14.88 -23.51
N VAL A 302 -10.87 14.90 -23.62
CA VAL A 302 -11.75 14.18 -22.71
C VAL A 302 -11.76 12.72 -23.14
N VAL A 303 -11.26 11.83 -22.31
CA VAL A 303 -11.14 10.39 -22.62
C VAL A 303 -12.30 9.57 -22.07
N ALA A 304 -12.94 10.04 -21.01
CA ALA A 304 -14.11 9.39 -20.43
C ALA A 304 -15.04 10.41 -19.75
N ASP A 305 -16.24 9.97 -19.39
CA ASP A 305 -17.18 10.73 -18.59
C ASP A 305 -17.76 9.85 -17.48
N HIS A 306 -18.12 10.46 -16.35
CA HIS A 306 -18.76 9.77 -15.24
C HIS A 306 -19.95 10.57 -14.74
N PRO A 307 -21.13 9.95 -14.50
CA PRO A 307 -22.35 10.67 -14.12
C PRO A 307 -22.23 11.53 -12.87
N GLU A 308 -21.36 11.14 -11.93
CA GLU A 308 -21.15 11.82 -10.65
C GLU A 308 -19.92 12.73 -10.65
N PHE A 309 -18.80 12.29 -11.29
CA PHE A 309 -17.53 13.00 -11.26
C PHE A 309 -17.28 13.89 -12.47
N GLY A 310 -18.10 13.75 -13.55
CA GLY A 310 -17.95 14.49 -14.79
C GLY A 310 -16.85 13.95 -15.71
N PRO A 311 -16.38 14.79 -16.65
CA PRO A 311 -15.40 14.36 -17.65
C PRO A 311 -14.03 14.10 -17.05
N ALA A 312 -13.42 12.97 -17.44
CA ALA A 312 -12.05 12.63 -17.17
C ALA A 312 -11.15 13.04 -18.34
N MET A 313 -10.10 13.80 -18.04
CA MET A 313 -9.14 14.25 -19.04
C MET A 313 -7.97 13.26 -19.16
N ARG A 314 -7.39 13.21 -20.36
CA ARG A 314 -6.16 12.45 -20.56
C ARG A 314 -5.07 12.91 -19.59
N TYR A 315 -4.29 11.98 -19.05
CA TYR A 315 -3.24 12.21 -18.04
C TYR A 315 -3.72 12.56 -16.62
N GLU A 316 -5.02 12.52 -16.33
CA GLU A 316 -5.53 12.57 -14.96
C GLU A 316 -5.17 11.32 -14.17
N THR A 317 -5.14 11.46 -12.85
CA THR A 317 -4.80 10.37 -11.93
C THR A 317 -5.99 9.46 -11.59
N ILE A 318 -7.17 9.73 -12.15
CA ILE A 318 -8.39 8.96 -11.89
C ILE A 318 -8.34 7.64 -12.66
N PRO A 319 -8.47 6.47 -12.00
CA PRO A 319 -8.58 5.18 -12.68
C PRO A 319 -10.00 4.97 -13.24
N PRO A 320 -10.16 4.04 -14.21
CA PRO A 320 -11.49 3.63 -14.66
C PRO A 320 -12.26 2.93 -13.54
N MET A 321 -13.38 3.51 -13.12
CA MET A 321 -14.27 2.98 -12.08
C MET A 321 -15.66 2.70 -12.66
N VAL A 322 -16.45 1.89 -11.96
CA VAL A 322 -17.85 1.64 -12.34
C VAL A 322 -18.59 2.96 -12.54
N GLY A 323 -19.21 3.13 -13.70
CA GLY A 323 -19.89 4.36 -14.10
C GLY A 323 -19.16 5.19 -15.15
N HIS A 324 -17.86 5.04 -15.32
CA HIS A 324 -17.15 5.66 -16.43
C HIS A 324 -17.57 5.08 -17.78
N ALA A 325 -17.64 5.93 -18.81
CA ALA A 325 -17.88 5.55 -20.18
C ALA A 325 -16.98 6.38 -21.11
N GLY A 326 -16.40 5.76 -22.14
CA GLY A 326 -15.47 6.40 -23.08
C GLY A 326 -14.29 5.52 -23.40
N ASP A 327 -13.16 6.13 -23.71
CA ASP A 327 -11.90 5.46 -24.05
C ASP A 327 -11.11 5.11 -22.78
N LEU A 328 -11.65 4.16 -22.00
CA LEU A 328 -11.14 3.80 -20.69
C LEU A 328 -9.69 3.29 -20.71
N ASP A 329 -9.24 2.73 -21.86
CA ASP A 329 -7.85 2.32 -22.06
C ASP A 329 -6.85 3.50 -22.02
N GLU A 330 -7.32 4.73 -22.10
CA GLU A 330 -6.49 5.93 -21.99
C GLU A 330 -6.31 6.44 -20.56
N MET A 331 -7.08 5.89 -19.61
CA MET A 331 -7.04 6.29 -18.20
C MET A 331 -5.92 5.57 -17.42
N ALA A 332 -5.61 6.09 -16.22
CA ALA A 332 -4.59 5.50 -15.32
C ALA A 332 -5.06 4.15 -14.75
N MET A 333 -4.53 3.04 -15.22
CA MET A 333 -4.81 1.71 -14.67
C MET A 333 -3.67 1.25 -13.75
N TYR A 334 -3.82 1.49 -12.47
CA TYR A 334 -2.79 1.22 -11.47
C TYR A 334 -2.58 -0.27 -11.23
N ALA A 335 -1.36 -0.77 -11.40
CA ALA A 335 -1.00 -2.15 -11.14
C ALA A 335 0.44 -2.28 -10.64
N GLY A 336 0.66 -3.11 -9.64
CA GLY A 336 1.99 -3.49 -9.16
C GLY A 336 2.64 -4.56 -10.03
N GLN A 337 3.92 -4.82 -9.79
CA GLN A 337 4.69 -5.81 -10.56
C GLN A 337 4.19 -7.25 -10.42
N GLY A 338 3.43 -7.57 -9.35
CA GLY A 338 2.81 -8.89 -9.20
C GLY A 338 1.52 -9.09 -10.03
N VAL A 339 1.23 -8.21 -10.99
CA VAL A 339 0.01 -8.31 -11.82
C VAL A 339 -0.03 -9.59 -12.67
N GLY A 340 1.12 -10.11 -13.09
CA GLY A 340 1.17 -11.35 -13.89
C GLY A 340 0.63 -12.60 -13.18
N ASP A 341 0.45 -12.55 -11.86
CA ASP A 341 -0.17 -13.62 -11.08
C ASP A 341 -1.70 -13.44 -10.95
N VAL A 342 -2.26 -12.37 -11.51
CA VAL A 342 -3.70 -12.10 -11.49
C VAL A 342 -4.37 -12.80 -12.67
N ASN A 343 -5.07 -13.91 -12.43
CA ASN A 343 -5.61 -14.77 -13.48
C ASN A 343 -7.11 -15.07 -13.32
N ASP A 344 -7.78 -14.50 -12.32
CA ASP A 344 -9.21 -14.67 -12.05
C ASP A 344 -9.80 -13.48 -11.29
N LEU A 345 -11.15 -13.41 -11.26
CA LEU A 345 -11.95 -12.42 -10.55
C LEU A 345 -12.83 -13.10 -9.48
N PRO A 346 -12.28 -13.61 -8.41
CA PRO A 346 -13.03 -14.27 -7.35
C PRO A 346 -13.75 -13.24 -6.44
N PRO A 347 -14.67 -13.68 -5.57
CA PRO A 347 -15.05 -12.92 -4.40
C PRO A 347 -13.83 -12.65 -3.50
N ALA A 348 -13.75 -11.45 -2.89
CA ALA A 348 -12.61 -11.04 -2.05
C ALA A 348 -12.38 -12.02 -0.88
N ALA A 349 -13.44 -12.51 -0.24
CA ALA A 349 -13.33 -13.47 0.86
C ALA A 349 -12.70 -14.81 0.42
N GLU A 350 -13.07 -15.31 -0.77
CA GLU A 350 -12.51 -16.55 -1.34
C GLU A 350 -11.03 -16.36 -1.69
N LEU A 351 -10.68 -15.20 -2.24
CA LEU A 351 -9.30 -14.85 -2.56
C LEU A 351 -8.42 -14.83 -1.31
N ILE A 352 -8.85 -14.15 -0.26
CA ILE A 352 -8.10 -14.02 0.99
C ILE A 352 -7.89 -15.40 1.64
N GLU A 353 -8.93 -16.24 1.68
CA GLU A 353 -8.80 -17.60 2.19
C GLU A 353 -7.83 -18.44 1.35
N ARG A 354 -7.86 -18.31 0.01
CA ARG A 354 -6.95 -19.02 -0.90
C ARG A 354 -5.50 -18.58 -0.68
N ILE A 355 -5.23 -17.27 -0.64
CA ILE A 355 -3.89 -16.74 -0.37
C ILE A 355 -3.35 -17.25 0.97
N TRP A 356 -4.18 -17.29 1.99
CA TRP A 356 -3.75 -17.78 3.30
C TRP A 356 -3.46 -19.29 3.28
N LYS A 357 -4.28 -20.09 2.60
CA LYS A 357 -3.99 -21.53 2.41
C LYS A 357 -2.71 -21.78 1.62
N GLU A 358 -2.44 -20.97 0.60
CA GLU A 358 -1.17 -21.04 -0.14
C GLU A 358 0.01 -20.70 0.78
N PHE A 359 -0.10 -19.67 1.64
CA PHE A 359 0.90 -19.32 2.66
C PHE A 359 1.17 -20.48 3.62
N GLU A 360 0.14 -21.15 4.11
CA GLU A 360 0.27 -22.29 5.05
C GLU A 360 0.95 -23.51 4.41
N ASN A 361 0.82 -23.68 3.09
CA ASN A 361 1.36 -24.82 2.34
C ASN A 361 2.67 -24.52 1.59
N ALA A 362 3.17 -23.29 1.62
CA ALA A 362 4.40 -22.85 0.95
C ALA A 362 5.71 -23.15 1.79
#